data_c9520aba0393b361ed6d8f4cd09a0297
#
_entry.id   c9520aba0393b361ed6d8f4cd09a0297
#
_cell.length_a   1.000
_cell.length_b   1.000
_cell.length_c   1.000
_cell.angle_alpha   90.00
_cell.angle_beta   90.00
_cell.angle_gamma   90.00
#
_symmetry.space_group_name_H-M   'P 1'
#
loop_
_entity.id
_entity.type
_entity.pdbx_description
1 polymer ?
#
loop_
_entity_poly.entity_id
_entity_poly.type
_entity_poly.pdbx_seq_one_letter_code
_entity_poly.pdbx_strand_id
1 'polypeptide(L)'
;MDWWDQALSMEHELYGFLPWPRVERAVFDAQISAGWMHSGYPFMAHDLSVPGVVNVSQMAEEGDWGMFHELGHNHQWMPSTLPGTTETGCNFASVHLMEDLVGISGHGAIIPEQRDSRTRSYFENGANISDWSVWVALETFLMVKEEWSWSAITTALSVYYDLPASEVPYTGEEKFNSWVLHLSNSTGMNLAPYHAAWGLPLDQSTFDSLDHLPVWVDDPLRGDYFEYPAILRGLHSPSISGTNSTNLSWETYDNGTNITLTVFYGESDGGLQQSAWSNSIVHGSTDVGDDYIEITGLSCCGTDYYARIRASNDAGETWFGPVTWSTDYSDD
;
A
#
# COMPACT_ATOMS: atom_id res chain seq x y z
N MET A 1 31.53 15.42 -12.20
CA MET A 1 30.34 16.24 -12.48
C MET A 1 29.28 15.34 -13.08
N ASP A 2 29.54 14.74 -14.20
CA ASP A 2 28.55 13.89 -14.91
C ASP A 2 27.97 12.75 -14.06
N TRP A 3 28.70 12.21 -13.10
CA TRP A 3 28.22 11.14 -12.23
C TRP A 3 27.17 11.66 -11.22
N TRP A 4 27.46 12.79 -10.56
CA TRP A 4 26.49 13.42 -9.66
C TRP A 4 25.25 13.96 -10.40
N ASP A 5 25.42 14.40 -11.65
CA ASP A 5 24.30 14.81 -12.48
C ASP A 5 23.39 13.61 -12.81
N GLN A 6 23.98 12.41 -13.01
CA GLN A 6 23.19 11.16 -13.14
C GLN A 6 22.46 10.81 -11.85
N ALA A 7 23.12 10.84 -10.69
CA ALA A 7 22.49 10.58 -9.41
C ALA A 7 21.28 11.51 -9.17
N LEU A 8 21.44 12.79 -9.40
CA LEU A 8 20.36 13.78 -9.28
C LEU A 8 19.22 13.53 -10.27
N SER A 9 19.55 13.16 -11.52
CA SER A 9 18.53 12.83 -12.53
C SER A 9 17.69 11.63 -12.10
N MET A 10 18.33 10.58 -11.57
CA MET A 10 17.63 9.38 -11.07
C MET A 10 16.76 9.69 -9.86
N GLU A 11 17.19 10.57 -8.96
CA GLU A 11 16.36 11.03 -7.84
C GLU A 11 15.15 11.84 -8.34
N HIS A 12 15.35 12.72 -9.32
CA HIS A 12 14.25 13.45 -9.96
C HIS A 12 13.23 12.51 -10.61
N GLU A 13 13.71 11.46 -11.28
CA GLU A 13 12.85 10.45 -11.90
C GLU A 13 12.09 9.63 -10.84
N LEU A 14 12.78 9.22 -9.76
CA LEU A 14 12.17 8.43 -8.69
C LEU A 14 10.99 9.15 -8.04
N TYR A 15 11.19 10.41 -7.69
CA TYR A 15 10.15 11.20 -7.00
C TYR A 15 9.20 11.95 -7.94
N GLY A 16 9.53 12.05 -9.23
CA GLY A 16 8.80 12.87 -10.19
C GLY A 16 8.87 14.37 -9.88
N PHE A 17 9.85 14.81 -9.09
CA PHE A 17 9.93 16.15 -8.54
C PHE A 17 11.33 16.73 -8.60
N LEU A 18 11.44 17.97 -9.09
CA LEU A 18 12.65 18.77 -9.09
C LEU A 18 12.55 19.83 -7.97
N PRO A 19 13.23 19.63 -6.83
CA PRO A 19 13.02 20.49 -5.64
C PRO A 19 13.44 21.94 -5.87
N TRP A 20 14.51 22.17 -6.66
CA TRP A 20 15.00 23.51 -6.95
C TRP A 20 15.36 23.67 -8.43
N PRO A 21 14.99 24.79 -9.02
CA PRO A 21 15.41 25.12 -10.38
C PRO A 21 16.85 25.71 -10.39
N ARG A 22 17.79 25.08 -9.71
CA ARG A 22 19.17 25.56 -9.55
C ARG A 22 20.12 24.42 -9.23
N VAL A 23 21.44 24.69 -9.45
CA VAL A 23 22.51 23.74 -9.18
C VAL A 23 22.54 23.38 -7.67
N GLU A 24 22.55 22.10 -7.35
CA GLU A 24 22.73 21.61 -6.00
C GLU A 24 24.10 22.01 -5.43
N ARG A 25 24.18 22.18 -4.12
CA ARG A 25 25.41 22.60 -3.42
C ARG A 25 25.60 21.76 -2.17
N ALA A 26 26.82 21.27 -2.00
CA ALA A 26 27.28 20.67 -0.75
C ALA A 26 28.25 21.62 -0.02
N VAL A 27 28.09 21.73 1.28
CA VAL A 27 29.01 22.46 2.19
C VAL A 27 29.48 21.48 3.25
N PHE A 28 30.78 21.47 3.48
CA PHE A 28 31.42 20.59 4.44
C PHE A 28 32.00 21.41 5.58
N ASP A 29 31.63 21.06 6.83
CA ASP A 29 32.08 21.75 8.03
C ASP A 29 32.22 20.76 9.19
N ALA A 30 33.22 20.94 10.02
CA ALA A 30 33.38 20.18 11.26
C ALA A 30 32.30 20.51 12.32
N GLN A 31 31.57 21.59 12.15
CA GLN A 31 30.53 22.09 13.06
C GLN A 31 29.14 22.11 12.36
N ILE A 32 28.78 21.03 11.70
CA ILE A 32 27.43 20.93 11.13
C ILE A 32 26.36 20.91 12.22
N SER A 33 25.17 21.40 11.90
CA SER A 33 24.12 21.66 12.89
C SER A 33 23.40 20.41 13.39
N ALA A 34 23.38 19.33 12.59
CA ALA A 34 22.69 18.08 12.92
C ALA A 34 23.34 16.87 12.27
N GLY A 35 23.50 15.79 13.02
CA GLY A 35 24.00 14.52 12.53
C GLY A 35 25.41 14.57 11.93
N TRP A 36 25.68 13.62 11.04
CA TRP A 36 26.89 13.56 10.22
C TRP A 36 26.71 14.28 8.88
N MET A 37 25.51 14.25 8.36
CA MET A 37 25.02 14.92 7.16
C MET A 37 23.59 15.40 7.41
N HIS A 38 23.11 16.35 6.67
CA HIS A 38 21.70 16.70 6.59
C HIS A 38 21.35 17.39 5.27
N SER A 39 20.13 17.15 4.83
CA SER A 39 19.53 17.76 3.66
C SER A 39 19.36 19.26 3.76
N GLY A 40 19.00 19.88 2.66
CA GLY A 40 18.72 21.30 2.53
C GLY A 40 19.48 21.92 1.37
N TYR A 41 19.45 23.25 1.32
CA TYR A 41 20.20 24.00 0.35
C TYR A 41 21.00 25.13 1.04
N PRO A 42 22.30 24.94 1.19
CA PRO A 42 23.11 23.80 0.70
C PRO A 42 22.86 22.52 1.50
N PHE A 43 23.14 21.38 0.89
CA PHE A 43 23.38 20.12 1.58
C PHE A 43 24.57 20.30 2.53
N MET A 44 24.47 19.81 3.77
CA MET A 44 25.55 19.95 4.76
C MET A 44 26.10 18.58 5.14
N ALA A 45 27.42 18.46 5.20
CA ALA A 45 28.08 17.23 5.66
C ALA A 45 29.32 17.56 6.52
N HIS A 46 29.68 16.62 7.39
CA HIS A 46 30.92 16.74 8.15
C HIS A 46 32.13 16.77 7.21
N ASP A 47 33.16 17.55 7.53
CA ASP A 47 34.34 17.74 6.69
C ASP A 47 35.08 16.44 6.36
N LEU A 48 35.00 15.41 7.21
CA LEU A 48 35.54 14.08 6.95
C LEU A 48 34.84 13.33 5.82
N SER A 49 33.68 13.78 5.38
CA SER A 49 32.93 13.20 4.22
C SER A 49 33.48 13.68 2.87
N VAL A 50 34.26 14.77 2.86
CA VAL A 50 34.76 15.36 1.61
C VAL A 50 35.45 14.36 0.67
N PRO A 51 36.37 13.50 1.14
CA PRO A 51 37.07 12.57 0.25
C PRO A 51 36.11 11.62 -0.48
N GLY A 52 35.10 11.08 0.23
CA GLY A 52 34.08 10.20 -0.38
C GLY A 52 33.28 10.93 -1.46
N VAL A 53 32.74 12.11 -1.13
CA VAL A 53 31.83 12.86 -2.03
C VAL A 53 32.52 13.39 -3.28
N VAL A 54 33.77 13.87 -3.17
CA VAL A 54 34.50 14.46 -4.32
C VAL A 54 35.27 13.43 -5.13
N ASN A 55 35.52 12.25 -4.59
CA ASN A 55 36.18 11.17 -5.30
C ASN A 55 35.17 10.37 -6.13
N VAL A 56 34.90 10.85 -7.34
CA VAL A 56 33.92 10.25 -8.25
C VAL A 56 34.20 8.76 -8.51
N SER A 57 35.45 8.34 -8.55
CA SER A 57 35.81 6.92 -8.76
C SER A 57 35.37 6.07 -7.57
N GLN A 58 35.57 6.55 -6.36
CA GLN A 58 35.12 5.85 -5.15
C GLN A 58 33.58 5.85 -5.06
N MET A 59 32.95 6.96 -5.36
CA MET A 59 31.48 7.04 -5.41
C MET A 59 30.87 6.08 -6.43
N ALA A 60 31.48 5.92 -7.60
CA ALA A 60 31.04 4.99 -8.62
C ALA A 60 31.28 3.51 -8.26
N GLU A 61 32.22 3.22 -7.37
CA GLU A 61 32.58 1.86 -6.95
C GLU A 61 31.86 1.44 -5.65
N GLU A 62 31.72 2.34 -4.69
CA GLU A 62 31.22 2.04 -3.33
C GLU A 62 29.88 2.71 -3.03
N GLY A 63 29.55 3.83 -3.69
CA GLY A 63 28.44 4.71 -3.35
C GLY A 63 28.66 5.43 -2.01
N ASP A 64 27.66 6.20 -1.59
CA ASP A 64 27.56 6.73 -0.22
C ASP A 64 26.08 6.79 0.19
N TRP A 65 25.68 5.85 1.02
CA TRP A 65 24.29 5.76 1.50
C TRP A 65 23.81 7.07 2.11
N GLY A 66 24.63 7.72 2.95
CA GLY A 66 24.27 8.95 3.64
C GLY A 66 24.01 10.10 2.67
N MET A 67 24.87 10.28 1.65
CA MET A 67 24.67 11.30 0.62
C MET A 67 23.38 11.08 -0.18
N PHE A 68 23.11 9.85 -0.56
CA PHE A 68 21.88 9.49 -1.29
C PHE A 68 20.65 9.70 -0.44
N HIS A 69 20.74 9.33 0.86
CA HIS A 69 19.68 9.55 1.83
C HIS A 69 19.32 11.04 1.98
N GLU A 70 20.31 11.90 2.14
CA GLU A 70 20.06 13.34 2.31
C GLU A 70 19.58 14.01 1.02
N LEU A 71 20.03 13.53 -0.15
CA LEU A 71 19.45 13.96 -1.41
C LEU A 71 17.97 13.52 -1.52
N GLY A 72 17.66 12.33 -1.04
CA GLY A 72 16.29 11.84 -0.95
C GLY A 72 15.40 12.79 -0.13
N HIS A 73 15.87 13.31 1.00
CA HIS A 73 15.14 14.33 1.77
C HIS A 73 14.84 15.59 0.96
N ASN A 74 15.78 16.04 0.12
CA ASN A 74 15.57 17.21 -0.73
C ASN A 74 14.47 16.99 -1.79
N HIS A 75 14.23 15.72 -2.17
CA HIS A 75 13.23 15.35 -3.18
C HIS A 75 11.87 14.93 -2.58
N GLN A 76 11.78 14.79 -1.26
CA GLN A 76 10.51 14.43 -0.63
C GLN A 76 9.47 15.53 -0.75
N TRP A 77 8.28 15.15 -1.17
CA TRP A 77 7.11 16.02 -1.13
C TRP A 77 6.12 15.52 -0.06
N MET A 78 5.83 16.38 0.90
CA MET A 78 5.06 15.98 2.09
C MET A 78 3.70 15.34 1.81
N PRO A 79 2.94 15.72 0.78
CA PRO A 79 1.69 15.04 0.43
C PRO A 79 1.85 13.57 0.05
N SER A 80 2.94 13.18 -0.63
CA SER A 80 3.23 11.79 -0.98
C SER A 80 4.03 11.03 0.09
N THR A 81 4.45 11.72 1.17
CA THR A 81 5.18 11.10 2.27
C THR A 81 4.20 10.56 3.31
N LEU A 82 4.16 9.24 3.47
CA LEU A 82 3.30 8.58 4.44
C LEU A 82 3.69 8.95 5.89
N PRO A 83 2.74 8.96 6.83
CA PRO A 83 3.04 9.16 8.25
C PRO A 83 4.11 8.18 8.76
N GLY A 84 5.15 8.71 9.42
CA GLY A 84 6.23 7.90 9.97
C GLY A 84 7.28 7.42 8.97
N THR A 85 7.18 7.77 7.68
CA THR A 85 8.08 7.27 6.63
C THR A 85 9.05 8.31 6.06
N THR A 86 9.24 9.45 6.71
CA THR A 86 10.18 10.47 6.23
C THR A 86 11.58 9.87 5.97
N GLU A 87 12.14 9.21 6.98
CA GLU A 87 13.45 8.53 6.86
C GLU A 87 13.41 7.30 5.95
N THR A 88 12.25 6.63 5.88
CA THR A 88 12.03 5.48 5.00
C THR A 88 12.12 5.87 3.54
N GLY A 89 11.48 6.97 3.15
CA GLY A 89 11.52 7.48 1.79
C GLY A 89 12.95 7.79 1.34
N CYS A 90 13.76 8.41 2.21
CA CYS A 90 15.16 8.69 1.91
C CYS A 90 16.01 7.43 1.80
N ASN A 91 15.78 6.44 2.66
CA ASN A 91 16.44 5.13 2.53
C ASN A 91 16.03 4.42 1.23
N PHE A 92 14.80 4.60 0.77
CA PHE A 92 14.35 4.08 -0.51
C PHE A 92 15.10 4.70 -1.69
N ALA A 93 15.35 6.01 -1.65
CA ALA A 93 16.21 6.71 -2.59
C ALA A 93 17.65 6.17 -2.57
N SER A 94 18.20 5.95 -1.36
CA SER A 94 19.52 5.33 -1.22
C SER A 94 19.59 3.94 -1.85
N VAL A 95 18.56 3.09 -1.66
CA VAL A 95 18.47 1.78 -2.32
C VAL A 95 18.51 1.93 -3.84
N HIS A 96 17.72 2.87 -4.38
CA HIS A 96 17.65 3.10 -5.82
C HIS A 96 19.02 3.46 -6.42
N LEU A 97 19.71 4.43 -5.83
CA LEU A 97 21.01 4.84 -6.32
C LEU A 97 22.10 3.77 -6.09
N MET A 98 22.06 3.05 -4.96
CA MET A 98 23.00 1.95 -4.72
C MET A 98 22.83 0.83 -5.74
N GLU A 99 21.60 0.44 -6.07
CA GLU A 99 21.34 -0.65 -7.02
C GLU A 99 21.57 -0.21 -8.48
N ASP A 100 20.96 0.87 -8.91
CA ASP A 100 20.87 1.20 -10.35
C ASP A 100 22.00 2.11 -10.83
N LEU A 101 22.61 2.93 -9.96
CA LEU A 101 23.73 3.78 -10.32
C LEU A 101 25.09 3.17 -9.97
N VAL A 102 25.21 2.59 -8.76
CA VAL A 102 26.48 2.01 -8.28
C VAL A 102 26.58 0.51 -8.61
N GLY A 103 25.45 -0.18 -8.74
CA GLY A 103 25.41 -1.62 -9.03
C GLY A 103 25.60 -2.50 -7.79
N ILE A 104 25.32 -1.98 -6.59
CA ILE A 104 25.42 -2.71 -5.33
C ILE A 104 24.02 -2.96 -4.76
N SER A 105 23.62 -4.22 -4.68
CA SER A 105 22.39 -4.67 -4.01
C SER A 105 22.70 -5.25 -2.62
N GLY A 106 21.70 -5.23 -1.73
CA GLY A 106 21.83 -5.82 -0.39
C GLY A 106 22.76 -5.05 0.54
N HIS A 107 22.88 -3.74 0.38
CA HIS A 107 23.72 -2.90 1.23
C HIS A 107 23.14 -2.73 2.64
N GLY A 108 23.99 -2.84 3.66
CA GLY A 108 23.64 -2.45 5.04
C GLY A 108 22.40 -3.19 5.59
N ALA A 109 21.39 -2.43 5.97
CA ALA A 109 20.17 -2.95 6.61
C ALA A 109 19.19 -3.63 5.62
N ILE A 110 19.50 -3.68 4.33
CA ILE A 110 18.68 -4.36 3.31
C ILE A 110 19.19 -5.72 2.89
N ILE A 111 20.12 -6.32 3.64
CA ILE A 111 20.52 -7.72 3.42
C ILE A 111 19.36 -8.68 3.75
N PRO A 112 19.20 -9.77 2.98
CA PRO A 112 18.01 -10.64 3.08
C PRO A 112 17.69 -11.13 4.48
N GLU A 113 18.69 -11.55 5.24
CA GLU A 113 18.49 -12.10 6.58
C GLU A 113 17.96 -11.07 7.59
N GLN A 114 18.35 -9.80 7.45
CA GLN A 114 17.83 -8.72 8.30
C GLN A 114 16.43 -8.34 7.87
N ARG A 115 16.14 -8.34 6.58
CA ARG A 115 14.80 -8.06 6.03
C ARG A 115 13.81 -9.10 6.53
N ASP A 116 14.09 -10.40 6.37
CA ASP A 116 13.22 -11.49 6.86
C ASP A 116 12.99 -11.37 8.37
N SER A 117 14.07 -11.22 9.15
CA SER A 117 13.98 -11.17 10.62
C SER A 117 13.10 -10.03 11.12
N ARG A 118 13.23 -8.81 10.58
CA ARG A 118 12.41 -7.67 11.02
C ARG A 118 10.97 -7.77 10.56
N THR A 119 10.73 -8.26 9.34
CA THR A 119 9.38 -8.48 8.81
C THR A 119 8.65 -9.51 9.66
N ARG A 120 9.27 -10.65 9.92
CA ARG A 120 8.71 -11.70 10.78
C ARG A 120 8.39 -11.18 12.18
N SER A 121 9.35 -10.49 12.81
CA SER A 121 9.12 -9.91 14.13
C SER A 121 7.97 -8.90 14.16
N TYR A 122 7.81 -8.11 13.11
CA TYR A 122 6.71 -7.15 13.00
C TYR A 122 5.34 -7.85 12.94
N PHE A 123 5.20 -8.88 12.10
CA PHE A 123 3.96 -9.66 12.00
C PHE A 123 3.67 -10.48 13.25
N GLU A 124 4.67 -11.12 13.86
CA GLU A 124 4.53 -11.83 15.14
C GLU A 124 4.05 -10.92 16.29
N ASN A 125 4.33 -9.62 16.22
CA ASN A 125 3.86 -8.62 17.18
C ASN A 125 2.51 -7.96 16.77
N GLY A 126 1.83 -8.49 15.76
CA GLY A 126 0.47 -8.07 15.38
C GLY A 126 0.40 -6.96 14.34
N ALA A 127 1.48 -6.68 13.61
CA ALA A 127 1.53 -5.75 12.48
C ALA A 127 0.86 -4.39 12.76
N ASN A 128 1.19 -3.78 13.89
CA ASN A 128 0.62 -2.49 14.25
C ASN A 128 1.45 -1.36 13.62
N ILE A 129 0.81 -0.51 12.83
CA ILE A 129 1.47 0.60 12.14
C ILE A 129 2.17 1.59 13.09
N SER A 130 1.73 1.71 14.35
CA SER A 130 2.40 2.54 15.36
C SER A 130 3.79 2.01 15.73
N ASP A 131 4.07 0.74 15.43
CA ASP A 131 5.34 0.07 15.71
C ASP A 131 6.28 0.03 14.47
N TRP A 132 5.90 0.73 13.40
CA TRP A 132 6.74 0.85 12.22
C TRP A 132 8.08 1.49 12.58
N SER A 133 9.14 0.72 12.43
CA SER A 133 10.48 1.29 12.30
C SER A 133 10.69 1.77 10.87
N VAL A 134 11.67 2.64 10.67
CA VAL A 134 12.12 3.10 9.35
C VAL A 134 12.37 1.94 8.39
N TRP A 135 12.93 0.85 8.90
CA TRP A 135 13.31 -0.33 8.11
C TRP A 135 12.14 -1.27 7.84
N VAL A 136 11.20 -1.41 8.77
CA VAL A 136 9.96 -2.17 8.56
C VAL A 136 9.11 -1.47 7.49
N ALA A 137 8.92 -0.16 7.61
CA ALA A 137 8.20 0.61 6.60
C ALA A 137 8.85 0.48 5.21
N LEU A 138 10.19 0.42 5.13
CA LEU A 138 10.91 0.26 3.88
C LEU A 138 10.54 -1.05 3.15
N GLU A 139 10.26 -2.14 3.89
CA GLU A 139 9.89 -3.42 3.28
C GLU A 139 8.63 -3.32 2.43
N THR A 140 7.66 -2.50 2.83
CA THR A 140 6.41 -2.33 2.06
C THR A 140 6.67 -1.79 0.66
N PHE A 141 7.68 -0.93 0.50
CA PHE A 141 8.11 -0.40 -0.79
C PHE A 141 8.99 -1.39 -1.56
N LEU A 142 9.94 -2.03 -0.86
CA LEU A 142 10.88 -2.95 -1.49
C LEU A 142 10.18 -4.18 -2.09
N MET A 143 9.20 -4.77 -1.39
CA MET A 143 8.44 -5.90 -1.90
C MET A 143 7.67 -5.55 -3.17
N VAL A 144 7.06 -4.37 -3.23
CA VAL A 144 6.38 -3.88 -4.45
C VAL A 144 7.39 -3.61 -5.57
N LYS A 145 8.53 -3.00 -5.26
CA LYS A 145 9.60 -2.75 -6.22
C LYS A 145 10.18 -4.06 -6.78
N GLU A 146 10.30 -5.09 -5.97
CA GLU A 146 10.82 -6.40 -6.38
C GLU A 146 9.88 -7.10 -7.36
N GLU A 147 8.56 -6.90 -7.24
CA GLU A 147 7.57 -7.47 -8.15
C GLU A 147 7.42 -6.63 -9.44
N TRP A 148 7.29 -5.31 -9.34
CA TRP A 148 6.97 -4.44 -10.49
C TRP A 148 8.08 -3.45 -10.87
N SER A 149 9.27 -3.57 -10.31
CA SER A 149 10.40 -2.64 -10.51
C SER A 149 10.16 -1.21 -10.00
N TRP A 150 11.16 -0.37 -10.12
CA TRP A 150 11.09 1.06 -9.78
C TRP A 150 9.97 1.82 -10.50
N SER A 151 9.64 1.41 -11.73
CA SER A 151 8.64 2.10 -12.54
C SER A 151 7.24 2.13 -11.90
N ALA A 152 6.84 1.12 -11.14
CA ALA A 152 5.57 1.13 -10.42
C ALA A 152 5.54 2.26 -9.38
N ILE A 153 6.63 2.42 -8.64
CA ILE A 153 6.76 3.45 -7.60
C ILE A 153 6.85 4.85 -8.23
N THR A 154 7.70 5.03 -9.23
CA THR A 154 7.86 6.34 -9.90
C THR A 154 6.56 6.79 -10.55
N THR A 155 5.82 5.88 -11.18
CA THR A 155 4.50 6.18 -11.77
C THR A 155 3.52 6.61 -10.68
N ALA A 156 3.44 5.89 -9.56
CA ALA A 156 2.54 6.25 -8.46
C ALA A 156 2.90 7.61 -7.85
N LEU A 157 4.19 7.89 -7.63
CA LEU A 157 4.66 9.17 -7.07
C LEU A 157 4.41 10.34 -8.02
N SER A 158 4.60 10.15 -9.33
CA SER A 158 4.41 11.22 -10.32
C SER A 158 2.99 11.76 -10.38
N VAL A 159 1.97 10.93 -10.05
CA VAL A 159 0.57 11.35 -10.06
C VAL A 159 0.30 12.51 -9.10
N TYR A 160 0.98 12.53 -7.96
CA TYR A 160 0.72 13.53 -6.92
C TYR A 160 0.94 14.97 -7.38
N TYR A 161 1.87 15.23 -8.29
CA TYR A 161 2.20 16.58 -8.76
C TYR A 161 1.15 17.16 -9.72
N ASP A 162 0.38 16.28 -10.35
CA ASP A 162 -0.68 16.66 -11.29
C ASP A 162 -2.06 16.71 -10.60
N LEU A 163 -2.15 16.38 -9.30
CA LEU A 163 -3.41 16.42 -8.57
C LEU A 163 -3.95 17.86 -8.45
N PRO A 164 -5.25 18.05 -8.68
CA PRO A 164 -5.92 19.29 -8.28
C PRO A 164 -5.69 19.57 -6.78
N ALA A 165 -5.57 20.84 -6.42
CA ALA A 165 -5.29 21.23 -5.02
C ALA A 165 -6.31 20.66 -4.00
N SER A 166 -7.55 20.38 -4.44
CA SER A 166 -8.59 19.75 -3.62
C SER A 166 -8.41 18.25 -3.40
N GLU A 167 -7.55 17.61 -4.16
CA GLU A 167 -7.31 16.15 -4.12
C GLU A 167 -5.92 15.82 -3.54
N VAL A 168 -5.11 16.84 -3.26
CA VAL A 168 -3.80 16.66 -2.61
C VAL A 168 -4.02 16.21 -1.17
N PRO A 169 -3.55 15.00 -0.77
CA PRO A 169 -3.78 14.47 0.56
C PRO A 169 -3.03 15.29 1.62
N TYR A 170 -3.73 15.58 2.72
CA TYR A 170 -3.21 16.39 3.82
C TYR A 170 -3.09 15.61 5.13
N THR A 171 -4.15 14.89 5.50
CA THR A 171 -4.16 14.06 6.71
C THR A 171 -3.38 12.75 6.51
N GLY A 172 -3.01 12.08 7.62
CA GLY A 172 -2.36 10.77 7.53
C GLY A 172 -3.21 9.72 6.84
N GLU A 173 -4.50 9.72 7.14
CA GLU A 173 -5.48 8.81 6.55
C GLU A 173 -5.63 9.04 5.04
N GLU A 174 -5.80 10.29 4.60
CA GLU A 174 -5.81 10.64 3.18
C GLU A 174 -4.54 10.19 2.46
N LYS A 175 -3.38 10.32 3.08
CA LYS A 175 -2.10 9.89 2.50
C LYS A 175 -2.01 8.38 2.31
N PHE A 176 -2.45 7.59 3.28
CA PHE A 176 -2.46 6.13 3.16
C PHE A 176 -3.41 5.68 2.04
N ASN A 177 -4.62 6.20 2.02
CA ASN A 177 -5.61 5.87 1.00
C ASN A 177 -5.14 6.29 -0.40
N SER A 178 -4.65 7.52 -0.56
CA SER A 178 -4.13 8.05 -1.83
C SER A 178 -2.94 7.22 -2.35
N TRP A 179 -2.00 6.85 -1.48
CA TRP A 179 -0.87 6.02 -1.83
C TRP A 179 -1.32 4.67 -2.41
N VAL A 180 -2.21 3.97 -1.70
CA VAL A 180 -2.69 2.65 -2.12
C VAL A 180 -3.45 2.74 -3.45
N LEU A 181 -4.28 3.78 -3.64
CA LEU A 181 -4.98 4.02 -4.90
C LEU A 181 -4.02 4.24 -6.07
N HIS A 182 -3.02 5.13 -5.91
CA HIS A 182 -2.07 5.42 -7.00
C HIS A 182 -1.16 4.23 -7.30
N LEU A 183 -0.68 3.52 -6.27
CA LEU A 183 0.17 2.37 -6.46
C LEU A 183 -0.59 1.20 -7.10
N SER A 184 -1.83 0.96 -6.68
CA SER A 184 -2.70 -0.06 -7.30
C SER A 184 -2.95 0.24 -8.77
N ASN A 185 -3.24 1.49 -9.11
CA ASN A 185 -3.43 1.90 -10.51
C ASN A 185 -2.13 1.77 -11.33
N SER A 186 -0.98 2.06 -10.77
CA SER A 186 0.31 1.95 -11.47
C SER A 186 0.72 0.51 -11.74
N THR A 187 0.38 -0.41 -10.84
CA THR A 187 0.66 -1.85 -11.00
C THR A 187 -0.42 -2.59 -11.77
N GLY A 188 -1.63 -2.03 -11.88
CA GLY A 188 -2.81 -2.72 -12.40
C GLY A 188 -3.35 -3.82 -11.48
N MET A 189 -2.96 -3.81 -10.20
CA MET A 189 -3.38 -4.79 -9.20
C MET A 189 -4.00 -4.09 -7.99
N ASN A 190 -4.99 -4.69 -7.36
CA ASN A 190 -5.54 -4.21 -6.09
C ASN A 190 -4.57 -4.55 -4.95
N LEU A 191 -3.85 -3.55 -4.46
CA LEU A 191 -2.87 -3.69 -3.38
C LEU A 191 -3.46 -3.33 -2.01
N ALA A 192 -4.76 -3.03 -1.91
CA ALA A 192 -5.38 -2.68 -0.63
C ALA A 192 -5.28 -3.80 0.41
N PRO A 193 -5.54 -5.08 0.08
CA PRO A 193 -5.34 -6.18 1.04
C PRO A 193 -3.90 -6.29 1.54
N TYR A 194 -2.91 -6.18 0.65
CA TYR A 194 -1.49 -6.20 1.00
C TYR A 194 -1.14 -5.09 2.00
N HIS A 195 -1.53 -3.85 1.72
CA HIS A 195 -1.25 -2.73 2.62
C HIS A 195 -2.04 -2.80 3.93
N ALA A 196 -3.26 -3.30 3.90
CA ALA A 196 -4.03 -3.55 5.12
C ALA A 196 -3.36 -4.60 6.02
N ALA A 197 -2.75 -5.65 5.44
CA ALA A 197 -1.96 -6.62 6.19
C ALA A 197 -0.77 -5.98 6.90
N TRP A 198 -0.12 -4.97 6.30
CA TRP A 198 0.91 -4.15 6.95
C TRP A 198 0.36 -3.22 8.04
N GLY A 199 -0.96 -3.21 8.29
CA GLY A 199 -1.59 -2.38 9.31
C GLY A 199 -1.94 -0.96 8.86
N LEU A 200 -1.91 -0.65 7.54
CA LEU A 200 -2.37 0.65 7.06
C LEU A 200 -3.87 0.82 7.32
N PRO A 201 -4.29 1.91 7.97
CA PRO A 201 -5.71 2.18 8.23
C PRO A 201 -6.37 2.70 6.93
N LEU A 202 -6.89 1.78 6.13
CA LEU A 202 -7.54 2.10 4.86
C LEU A 202 -9.05 2.22 5.02
N ASP A 203 -9.63 3.19 4.33
CA ASP A 203 -11.08 3.37 4.25
C ASP A 203 -11.73 2.31 3.36
N GLN A 204 -12.98 1.97 3.66
CA GLN A 204 -13.76 1.07 2.80
C GLN A 204 -13.87 1.59 1.37
N SER A 205 -14.02 2.90 1.19
CA SER A 205 -14.07 3.52 -0.14
C SER A 205 -12.82 3.27 -0.99
N THR A 206 -11.67 3.07 -0.37
CA THR A 206 -10.42 2.70 -1.07
C THR A 206 -10.53 1.27 -1.61
N PHE A 207 -10.99 0.31 -0.81
CA PHE A 207 -11.26 -1.05 -1.27
C PHE A 207 -12.28 -1.06 -2.41
N ASP A 208 -13.44 -0.40 -2.23
CA ASP A 208 -14.52 -0.32 -3.21
C ASP A 208 -14.04 0.29 -4.54
N SER A 209 -13.16 1.30 -4.49
CA SER A 209 -12.60 1.94 -5.68
C SER A 209 -11.65 1.04 -6.47
N LEU A 210 -11.08 0.03 -5.82
CA LEU A 210 -10.11 -0.90 -6.40
C LEU A 210 -10.71 -2.27 -6.78
N ASP A 211 -12.00 -2.50 -6.53
CA ASP A 211 -12.68 -3.76 -6.84
C ASP A 211 -12.59 -4.18 -8.32
N HIS A 212 -12.39 -3.21 -9.21
CA HIS A 212 -12.22 -3.47 -10.64
C HIS A 212 -10.85 -4.04 -11.02
N LEU A 213 -9.88 -4.02 -10.10
CA LEU A 213 -8.53 -4.57 -10.31
C LEU A 213 -8.40 -5.95 -9.68
N PRO A 214 -7.64 -6.86 -10.31
CA PRO A 214 -7.33 -8.15 -9.69
C PRO A 214 -6.51 -7.95 -8.42
N VAL A 215 -6.77 -8.74 -7.39
CA VAL A 215 -5.99 -8.69 -6.14
C VAL A 215 -4.62 -9.34 -6.36
N TRP A 216 -3.60 -8.80 -5.70
CA TRP A 216 -2.27 -9.42 -5.64
C TRP A 216 -2.30 -10.62 -4.70
N VAL A 217 -2.59 -11.80 -5.24
CA VAL A 217 -2.77 -13.03 -4.45
C VAL A 217 -1.48 -13.76 -4.13
N ASP A 218 -0.42 -13.51 -4.90
CA ASP A 218 0.91 -14.11 -4.72
C ASP A 218 1.87 -13.14 -4.01
N ASP A 219 1.32 -12.23 -3.18
CA ASP A 219 2.17 -11.29 -2.46
C ASP A 219 3.12 -11.99 -1.47
N PRO A 220 4.32 -11.43 -1.21
CA PRO A 220 5.35 -12.10 -0.42
C PRO A 220 5.05 -12.20 1.08
N LEU A 221 3.93 -11.66 1.56
CA LEU A 221 3.51 -11.84 2.95
C LEU A 221 2.79 -13.16 3.15
N ARG A 222 2.20 -13.68 2.09
CA ARG A 222 1.29 -14.82 2.14
C ARG A 222 2.01 -16.11 2.49
N GLY A 223 1.53 -16.77 3.54
CA GLY A 223 2.09 -18.04 4.01
C GLY A 223 3.41 -17.92 4.78
N ASP A 224 4.23 -16.89 4.51
CA ASP A 224 5.52 -16.71 5.18
C ASP A 224 5.43 -15.87 6.45
N TYR A 225 4.61 -14.81 6.43
CA TYR A 225 4.49 -13.85 7.54
C TYR A 225 3.06 -13.68 8.03
N PHE A 226 2.06 -13.83 7.16
CA PHE A 226 0.68 -13.51 7.46
C PHE A 226 -0.29 -14.46 6.74
N GLU A 227 -1.28 -14.95 7.47
CA GLU A 227 -2.38 -15.75 6.93
C GLU A 227 -3.56 -14.83 6.66
N TYR A 228 -3.82 -14.56 5.38
CA TYR A 228 -4.96 -13.73 5.01
C TYR A 228 -6.30 -14.43 5.24
N PRO A 229 -7.35 -13.68 5.62
CA PRO A 229 -8.72 -14.11 5.35
C PRO A 229 -8.95 -14.25 3.84
N ALA A 230 -10.03 -14.96 3.43
CA ALA A 230 -10.34 -15.11 2.01
C ALA A 230 -10.41 -13.78 1.28
N ILE A 231 -9.98 -13.79 0.04
CA ILE A 231 -10.15 -12.69 -0.89
C ILE A 231 -11.28 -13.03 -1.84
N LEU A 232 -12.33 -12.23 -1.80
CA LEU A 232 -13.49 -12.36 -2.68
C LEU A 232 -13.50 -11.17 -3.65
N ARG A 233 -14.09 -11.39 -4.82
CA ARG A 233 -14.39 -10.30 -5.76
C ARG A 233 -15.70 -10.54 -6.47
N GLY A 234 -16.17 -9.49 -7.18
CA GLY A 234 -17.35 -9.63 -8.02
C GLY A 234 -18.60 -10.00 -7.23
N LEU A 235 -18.75 -9.46 -6.00
CA LEU A 235 -19.98 -9.65 -5.25
C LEU A 235 -21.14 -9.03 -6.05
N HIS A 236 -22.03 -9.88 -6.52
CA HIS A 236 -23.16 -9.50 -7.36
C HIS A 236 -24.48 -9.98 -6.74
N SER A 237 -25.51 -9.15 -6.94
CA SER A 237 -26.89 -9.60 -6.84
C SER A 237 -27.55 -9.42 -8.22
N PRO A 238 -28.55 -10.20 -8.59
CA PRO A 238 -29.36 -9.86 -9.74
C PRO A 238 -30.01 -8.49 -9.51
N SER A 239 -30.07 -7.66 -10.56
CA SER A 239 -30.68 -6.33 -10.50
C SER A 239 -32.17 -6.38 -10.14
N ILE A 240 -32.81 -7.53 -10.37
CA ILE A 240 -34.18 -7.86 -9.97
C ILE A 240 -34.10 -9.24 -9.30
N SER A 241 -34.52 -9.35 -8.06
CA SER A 241 -34.68 -10.60 -7.34
C SER A 241 -36.12 -11.10 -7.44
N GLY A 242 -36.38 -12.34 -7.04
CA GLY A 242 -37.75 -12.79 -6.86
C GLY A 242 -38.52 -11.95 -5.84
N THR A 243 -39.83 -12.18 -5.72
CA THR A 243 -40.70 -11.39 -4.81
C THR A 243 -40.25 -11.44 -3.35
N ASN A 244 -39.56 -12.49 -2.92
CA ASN A 244 -39.14 -12.71 -1.54
C ASN A 244 -37.79 -13.45 -1.38
N SER A 245 -37.00 -13.58 -2.45
CA SER A 245 -35.68 -14.20 -2.44
C SER A 245 -34.74 -13.58 -3.44
N THR A 246 -33.44 -13.74 -3.21
CA THR A 246 -32.36 -13.36 -4.14
C THR A 246 -31.20 -14.33 -4.03
N ASN A 247 -30.39 -14.41 -5.09
CA ASN A 247 -29.12 -15.10 -5.06
C ASN A 247 -27.99 -14.06 -5.06
N LEU A 248 -27.13 -14.09 -4.07
CA LEU A 248 -25.87 -13.39 -4.09
C LEU A 248 -24.80 -14.33 -4.60
N SER A 249 -23.98 -13.87 -5.53
CA SER A 249 -22.85 -14.63 -6.06
C SER A 249 -21.55 -13.80 -5.95
N TRP A 250 -20.44 -14.51 -5.83
CA TRP A 250 -19.10 -13.94 -5.79
C TRP A 250 -18.10 -14.94 -6.36
N GLU A 251 -16.88 -14.48 -6.61
CA GLU A 251 -15.74 -15.34 -6.93
C GLU A 251 -14.78 -15.31 -5.73
N THR A 252 -14.44 -16.48 -5.20
CA THR A 252 -13.38 -16.63 -4.21
C THR A 252 -12.05 -16.72 -4.94
N TYR A 253 -11.20 -15.73 -4.75
CA TYR A 253 -9.89 -15.66 -5.38
C TYR A 253 -8.84 -16.43 -4.59
N ASP A 254 -8.93 -16.33 -3.29
CA ASP A 254 -8.11 -17.05 -2.34
C ASP A 254 -9.00 -17.41 -1.14
N ASN A 255 -9.04 -18.68 -0.80
CA ASN A 255 -9.87 -19.15 0.29
C ASN A 255 -9.20 -19.00 1.68
N GLY A 256 -7.93 -18.51 1.76
CA GLY A 256 -7.21 -18.38 3.02
C GLY A 256 -7.15 -19.70 3.80
N THR A 257 -6.80 -19.60 5.09
CA THR A 257 -6.72 -20.75 5.97
C THR A 257 -7.85 -20.71 7.02
N ASN A 258 -8.62 -21.79 7.16
CA ASN A 258 -9.70 -21.94 8.17
C ASN A 258 -10.74 -20.80 8.16
N ILE A 259 -11.22 -20.44 6.99
CA ILE A 259 -12.12 -19.31 6.80
C ILE A 259 -13.55 -19.65 7.16
N THR A 260 -14.23 -18.64 7.72
CA THR A 260 -15.68 -18.60 7.83
C THR A 260 -16.22 -17.40 7.06
N LEU A 261 -17.02 -17.64 6.03
CA LEU A 261 -17.80 -16.60 5.35
C LEU A 261 -19.13 -16.39 6.06
N THR A 262 -19.47 -15.12 6.29
CA THR A 262 -20.77 -14.71 6.83
C THR A 262 -21.34 -13.59 5.96
N VAL A 263 -22.51 -13.83 5.41
CA VAL A 263 -23.26 -12.82 4.65
C VAL A 263 -24.13 -12.03 5.62
N PHE A 264 -23.98 -10.71 5.61
CA PHE A 264 -24.82 -9.77 6.36
C PHE A 264 -25.71 -9.03 5.37
N TYR A 265 -27.01 -8.88 5.72
CA TYR A 265 -27.96 -8.20 4.85
C TYR A 265 -29.07 -7.51 5.61
N GLY A 266 -29.70 -6.52 4.96
CA GLY A 266 -30.80 -5.74 5.53
C GLY A 266 -31.28 -4.61 4.62
N GLU A 267 -32.28 -3.86 5.05
CA GLU A 267 -32.85 -2.73 4.32
C GLU A 267 -31.99 -1.44 4.43
N SER A 268 -30.89 -1.52 5.12
CA SER A 268 -29.85 -0.45 5.21
C SER A 268 -28.47 -1.07 5.29
N ASP A 269 -27.46 -0.37 4.75
CA ASP A 269 -26.07 -0.78 4.88
C ASP A 269 -25.58 -0.59 6.33
N GLY A 270 -25.25 -1.69 7.00
CA GLY A 270 -24.70 -1.70 8.36
C GLY A 270 -23.19 -1.44 8.42
N GLY A 271 -22.55 -1.19 7.25
CA GLY A 271 -21.11 -1.00 7.16
C GLY A 271 -20.34 -2.24 7.62
N LEU A 272 -19.19 -2.02 8.27
CA LEU A 272 -18.32 -3.09 8.76
C LEU A 272 -18.64 -3.56 10.18
N GLN A 273 -19.79 -3.14 10.75
CA GLN A 273 -20.19 -3.52 12.11
C GLN A 273 -21.28 -4.58 12.08
N GLN A 274 -20.96 -5.79 12.50
CA GLN A 274 -21.89 -6.94 12.53
C GLN A 274 -23.21 -6.61 13.23
N SER A 275 -23.17 -5.88 14.35
CA SER A 275 -24.35 -5.53 15.14
C SER A 275 -25.28 -4.50 14.49
N ALA A 276 -24.81 -3.84 13.41
CA ALA A 276 -25.62 -2.86 12.67
C ALA A 276 -26.47 -3.50 11.56
N TRP A 277 -26.30 -4.80 11.30
CA TRP A 277 -27.04 -5.54 10.30
C TRP A 277 -28.27 -6.23 10.90
N SER A 278 -29.38 -6.20 10.18
CA SER A 278 -30.63 -6.83 10.63
C SER A 278 -30.57 -8.35 10.58
N ASN A 279 -29.82 -8.90 9.63
CA ASN A 279 -29.74 -10.34 9.39
C ASN A 279 -28.32 -10.77 9.05
N SER A 280 -28.02 -12.05 9.31
CA SER A 280 -26.79 -12.68 8.85
C SER A 280 -26.99 -14.18 8.59
N ILE A 281 -26.22 -14.72 7.64
CA ILE A 281 -26.17 -16.13 7.31
C ILE A 281 -24.70 -16.57 7.30
N VAL A 282 -24.36 -17.58 8.10
CA VAL A 282 -23.05 -18.22 8.04
C VAL A 282 -23.05 -19.17 6.84
N HIS A 283 -22.24 -18.87 5.84
CA HIS A 283 -22.07 -19.72 4.66
C HIS A 283 -21.07 -20.87 4.91
N GLY A 284 -20.13 -20.67 5.84
CA GLY A 284 -19.10 -21.64 6.17
C GLY A 284 -17.81 -21.40 5.39
N SER A 285 -17.07 -22.45 5.06
CA SER A 285 -15.88 -22.39 4.21
C SER A 285 -16.27 -22.39 2.73
N THR A 286 -15.41 -21.80 1.91
CA THR A 286 -15.55 -21.78 0.45
C THR A 286 -14.30 -22.34 -0.21
N ASP A 287 -14.45 -22.90 -1.41
CA ASP A 287 -13.32 -23.23 -2.28
C ASP A 287 -13.02 -22.06 -3.23
N VAL A 288 -11.85 -22.05 -3.83
CA VAL A 288 -11.49 -21.07 -4.87
C VAL A 288 -12.41 -21.27 -6.10
N GLY A 289 -12.96 -20.16 -6.61
CA GLY A 289 -13.86 -20.13 -7.75
C GLY A 289 -15.20 -19.48 -7.45
N ASP A 290 -16.16 -19.66 -8.35
CA ASP A 290 -17.51 -19.10 -8.21
C ASP A 290 -18.30 -19.78 -7.10
N ASP A 291 -18.96 -18.95 -6.29
CA ASP A 291 -19.80 -19.39 -5.19
C ASP A 291 -21.07 -18.52 -5.10
N TYR A 292 -22.07 -18.98 -4.40
CA TYR A 292 -23.32 -18.23 -4.23
C TYR A 292 -24.08 -18.64 -2.97
N ILE A 293 -25.01 -17.77 -2.55
CA ILE A 293 -25.97 -18.05 -1.48
C ILE A 293 -27.35 -17.55 -1.87
N GLU A 294 -28.38 -18.35 -1.58
CA GLU A 294 -29.77 -17.93 -1.69
C GLU A 294 -30.22 -17.27 -0.37
N ILE A 295 -30.69 -16.04 -0.46
CA ILE A 295 -31.33 -15.32 0.66
C ILE A 295 -32.84 -15.39 0.44
N THR A 296 -33.57 -15.91 1.40
CA THR A 296 -35.04 -16.07 1.36
C THR A 296 -35.72 -15.31 2.47
N GLY A 297 -37.04 -15.15 2.39
CA GLY A 297 -37.85 -14.48 3.41
C GLY A 297 -37.73 -12.97 3.40
N LEU A 298 -37.35 -12.40 2.27
CA LEU A 298 -37.29 -10.94 2.07
C LEU A 298 -38.68 -10.34 1.99
N SER A 299 -38.81 -9.06 2.37
CA SER A 299 -40.03 -8.28 2.15
C SER A 299 -40.23 -8.06 0.65
N CYS A 300 -41.45 -8.21 0.15
CA CYS A 300 -41.75 -8.02 -1.27
C CYS A 300 -41.84 -6.54 -1.65
N CYS A 301 -42.19 -6.33 -2.90
CA CYS A 301 -42.87 -5.13 -3.39
C CYS A 301 -41.96 -3.90 -3.50
N GLY A 302 -40.76 -4.08 -4.07
CA GLY A 302 -39.80 -2.99 -4.33
C GLY A 302 -39.02 -2.56 -3.08
N THR A 303 -38.86 -3.47 -2.11
CA THR A 303 -38.03 -3.19 -0.94
C THR A 303 -36.55 -3.27 -1.32
N ASP A 304 -35.78 -2.22 -1.02
CA ASP A 304 -34.34 -2.15 -1.26
C ASP A 304 -33.58 -2.89 -0.15
N TYR A 305 -32.59 -3.65 -0.58
CA TYR A 305 -31.70 -4.41 0.30
C TYR A 305 -30.25 -4.11 0.01
N TYR A 306 -29.44 -4.28 1.05
CA TYR A 306 -27.96 -4.20 1.03
C TYR A 306 -27.39 -5.49 1.56
N ALA A 307 -26.25 -5.92 1.04
CA ALA A 307 -25.48 -7.01 1.65
C ALA A 307 -23.98 -6.76 1.59
N ARG A 308 -23.29 -7.34 2.59
CA ARG A 308 -21.83 -7.48 2.62
C ARG A 308 -21.48 -8.90 3.02
N ILE A 309 -20.31 -9.37 2.56
CA ILE A 309 -19.74 -10.64 3.04
C ILE A 309 -18.54 -10.32 3.92
N ARG A 310 -18.50 -10.95 5.09
CA ARG A 310 -17.32 -10.97 5.94
C ARG A 310 -16.65 -12.33 5.82
N ALA A 311 -15.38 -12.33 5.42
CA ALA A 311 -14.48 -13.46 5.56
C ALA A 311 -13.67 -13.30 6.86
N SER A 312 -13.59 -14.30 7.68
CA SER A 312 -12.85 -14.25 8.95
C SER A 312 -12.13 -15.55 9.26
N ASN A 313 -10.94 -15.44 9.82
CA ASN A 313 -10.13 -16.53 10.37
C ASN A 313 -9.34 -16.04 11.59
N ASP A 314 -8.36 -16.82 12.06
CA ASP A 314 -7.53 -16.46 13.21
C ASP A 314 -6.61 -15.24 12.92
N ALA A 315 -6.34 -14.93 11.66
CA ALA A 315 -5.53 -13.78 11.25
C ALA A 315 -6.32 -12.46 11.22
N GLY A 316 -7.66 -12.52 11.16
CA GLY A 316 -8.49 -11.33 11.17
C GLY A 316 -9.76 -11.46 10.33
N GLU A 317 -10.24 -10.34 9.82
CA GLU A 317 -11.43 -10.30 8.98
C GLU A 317 -11.27 -9.32 7.80
N THR A 318 -11.91 -9.66 6.68
CA THR A 318 -12.05 -8.82 5.50
C THR A 318 -13.51 -8.71 5.12
N TRP A 319 -13.95 -7.53 4.69
CA TRP A 319 -15.31 -7.25 4.29
C TRP A 319 -15.40 -6.90 2.81
N PHE A 320 -16.44 -7.40 2.13
CA PHE A 320 -16.68 -7.22 0.69
C PHE A 320 -18.08 -6.67 0.47
N GLY A 321 -18.24 -5.81 -0.52
CA GLY A 321 -19.48 -5.09 -0.84
C GLY A 321 -19.45 -3.62 -0.36
N PRO A 322 -20.56 -2.87 -0.36
CA PRO A 322 -21.92 -3.40 -0.43
C PRO A 322 -22.37 -3.78 -1.84
N VAL A 323 -23.29 -4.70 -1.91
CA VAL A 323 -24.15 -4.93 -3.06
C VAL A 323 -25.57 -4.54 -2.72
N THR A 324 -26.32 -4.04 -3.68
CA THR A 324 -27.70 -3.57 -3.50
C THR A 324 -28.63 -4.20 -4.53
N TRP A 325 -29.87 -4.49 -4.13
CA TRP A 325 -30.93 -4.96 -5.01
C TRP A 325 -32.29 -4.55 -4.45
N SER A 326 -33.32 -4.66 -5.28
CA SER A 326 -34.72 -4.48 -4.85
C SER A 326 -35.52 -5.74 -5.13
N THR A 327 -36.48 -6.07 -4.26
CA THR A 327 -37.39 -7.18 -4.50
C THR A 327 -38.45 -6.78 -5.54
N ASP A 328 -38.92 -7.76 -6.34
CA ASP A 328 -39.96 -7.53 -7.33
C ASP A 328 -41.32 -7.20 -6.69
N TYR A 329 -42.11 -6.47 -7.46
CA TYR A 329 -43.53 -6.34 -7.15
C TYR A 329 -44.20 -7.67 -7.48
N SER A 330 -45.04 -8.18 -6.57
CA SER A 330 -45.93 -9.30 -6.91
C SER A 330 -46.91 -8.85 -8.00
N ASP A 331 -46.90 -9.51 -9.15
CA ASP A 331 -48.03 -9.44 -10.07
C ASP A 331 -49.19 -10.18 -9.40
N ASP A 332 -50.10 -9.42 -8.75
CA ASP A 332 -51.41 -9.92 -8.35
C ASP A 332 -52.38 -9.97 -9.57
#